data_66820b4a457eb3501484809dd833aa13
#
_entry.id   66820b4a457eb3501484809dd833aa13
#
_cell.length_a   1.000
_cell.length_b   1.000
_cell.length_c   1.000
_cell.angle_alpha   90.00
_cell.angle_beta   90.00
_cell.angle_gamma   90.00
#
_symmetry.space_group_name_H-M   'P 1'
#
loop_
_entity.id
_entity.type
_entity.pdbx_description
1 polymer ?
#
loop_
_entity_poly.entity_id
_entity_poly.type
_entity_poly.pdbx_seq_one_letter_code
_entity_poly.pdbx_strand_id
1 'polypeptide(L)'
;MKILSRKLLHQLSFKQAISRHTYSTKKISDFGQPTPSSHPQLMMEGEITPGISTEEYISRRKRLLELLPEKSLAIIAAAPVKMMTDVVPYTFRQDADYLYLTGCQQPGGVALLGHECGLCMFMPEAKARDIVWQGQIAGVDAALEIFKAEKAYPMSKLDKILPDMIKRSSRLFHNKLTATLTYSDLETFQKAAHLGKVSDLSILTHELRWVKSPAELKLMKESASIACQALLQTMLHSKTCPHEGMLSAQVEYECRMRGAQRMAFNPVVGGGPNGSVIHYSRNDQKIEDGDLVLMDMGCELHGYCSDLTRTWPPCGSFSSVQEELYDLILQTNKECMRLCKPGSSIRQIHNYSVELLCKGLKEIGIMKGDDFRLYHQLNPTSIGHYLGMDVHDSSMISYDRPLKPGVVITIEPGIYIPSSFDSSERFAMVCVIGCYSGHKQDEPRAC
;
A
#
# COMPACT_ATOMS: atom_id res chain seq x y z
N MET A 1 -14.15 19.34 -47.47
CA MET A 1 -14.97 20.04 -46.48
C MET A 1 -16.38 20.22 -47.00
N LYS A 2 -17.31 19.34 -46.72
CA LYS A 2 -18.72 19.50 -47.03
C LYS A 2 -19.49 19.68 -45.72
N ILE A 3 -20.15 20.81 -45.61
CA ILE A 3 -20.97 21.27 -44.50
C ILE A 3 -22.14 20.28 -44.34
N LEU A 4 -22.15 19.52 -43.24
CA LEU A 4 -23.30 18.70 -42.86
C LEU A 4 -24.47 19.60 -42.50
N SER A 5 -25.57 19.40 -43.20
CA SER A 5 -26.77 20.27 -43.18
C SER A 5 -27.44 20.28 -41.79
N ARG A 6 -27.90 21.45 -41.39
CA ARG A 6 -28.70 21.76 -40.19
C ARG A 6 -29.95 20.89 -39.95
N LYS A 7 -30.26 19.94 -40.81
CA LYS A 7 -31.44 19.07 -40.69
C LYS A 7 -31.27 17.83 -39.83
N LEU A 8 -30.03 17.45 -39.44
CA LEU A 8 -29.81 16.28 -38.57
C LEU A 8 -29.85 16.60 -37.07
N LEU A 9 -29.89 17.89 -36.70
CA LEU A 9 -29.93 18.35 -35.30
C LEU A 9 -31.34 18.44 -34.69
N HIS A 10 -32.39 18.22 -35.51
CA HIS A 10 -33.77 18.39 -35.06
C HIS A 10 -34.52 17.08 -34.72
N GLN A 11 -33.86 15.91 -34.78
CA GLN A 11 -34.52 14.63 -34.48
C GLN A 11 -34.03 13.94 -33.21
N LEU A 12 -33.12 14.53 -32.45
CA LEU A 12 -32.82 14.10 -31.10
C LEU A 12 -33.60 14.96 -30.09
N SER A 13 -34.92 14.84 -30.11
CA SER A 13 -35.76 15.32 -29.01
C SER A 13 -35.49 14.36 -27.82
N PHE A 14 -34.54 14.70 -26.98
CA PHE A 14 -34.43 14.18 -25.64
C PHE A 14 -35.64 14.59 -24.82
N LYS A 15 -36.77 13.89 -24.95
CA LYS A 15 -37.77 13.81 -23.90
C LYS A 15 -37.22 12.89 -22.80
N GLN A 16 -36.14 13.31 -22.14
CA GLN A 16 -35.88 12.83 -20.80
C GLN A 16 -36.99 13.41 -19.92
N ALA A 17 -37.89 12.56 -19.48
CA ALA A 17 -38.73 12.85 -18.34
C ALA A 17 -37.76 13.19 -17.19
N ILE A 18 -37.68 14.49 -16.84
CA ILE A 18 -37.05 14.92 -15.59
C ILE A 18 -37.98 14.35 -14.52
N SER A 19 -37.62 13.13 -14.07
CA SER A 19 -38.13 12.61 -12.81
C SER A 19 -37.77 13.69 -11.79
N ARG A 20 -38.77 14.38 -11.25
CA ARG A 20 -38.59 15.24 -10.07
C ARG A 20 -38.24 14.31 -8.92
N HIS A 21 -36.98 13.98 -8.82
CA HIS A 21 -36.46 13.42 -7.57
C HIS A 21 -36.62 14.55 -6.56
N THR A 22 -37.58 14.40 -5.68
CA THR A 22 -37.62 15.15 -4.42
C THR A 22 -36.33 14.81 -3.70
N TYR A 23 -35.36 15.70 -3.80
CA TYR A 23 -34.15 15.60 -2.95
C TYR A 23 -34.66 15.61 -1.53
N SER A 24 -34.45 14.47 -0.84
CA SER A 24 -34.68 14.40 0.59
C SER A 24 -33.83 15.49 1.23
N THR A 25 -34.46 16.45 1.87
CA THR A 25 -33.81 17.54 2.62
C THR A 25 -33.25 17.04 3.96
N LYS A 26 -33.05 15.73 4.13
CA LYS A 26 -32.22 15.24 5.24
C LYS A 26 -30.83 15.82 5.03
N LYS A 27 -30.47 16.77 5.87
CA LYS A 27 -29.11 17.27 5.97
C LYS A 27 -28.22 16.08 6.30
N ILE A 28 -27.58 15.48 5.27
CA ILE A 28 -26.58 14.45 5.47
C ILE A 28 -25.42 15.17 6.13
N SER A 29 -25.05 14.76 7.33
CA SER A 29 -23.88 15.30 8.01
C SER A 29 -22.64 14.90 7.22
N ASP A 30 -21.95 15.90 6.68
CA ASP A 30 -20.68 15.70 5.99
C ASP A 30 -19.56 15.79 7.00
N PHE A 31 -18.88 14.68 7.24
CA PHE A 31 -17.74 14.57 8.14
C PHE A 31 -16.39 14.63 7.42
N GLY A 32 -16.38 15.02 6.14
CA GLY A 32 -15.18 15.14 5.33
C GLY A 32 -14.53 13.81 4.91
N GLN A 33 -15.15 12.69 5.24
CA GLN A 33 -14.82 11.36 4.71
C GLN A 33 -16.12 10.56 4.48
N PRO A 34 -16.09 9.50 3.65
CA PRO A 34 -17.25 8.64 3.43
C PRO A 34 -17.82 8.07 4.72
N THR A 35 -19.16 8.05 4.80
CA THR A 35 -19.92 7.38 5.87
C THR A 35 -21.04 6.55 5.21
N PRO A 36 -21.64 5.56 5.90
CA PRO A 36 -22.77 4.82 5.38
C PRO A 36 -23.94 5.71 4.90
N SER A 37 -24.18 6.84 5.58
CA SER A 37 -25.25 7.77 5.24
C SER A 37 -24.92 8.65 4.02
N SER A 38 -23.67 9.04 3.83
CA SER A 38 -23.24 9.88 2.71
C SER A 38 -22.87 9.07 1.46
N HIS A 39 -22.39 7.82 1.64
CA HIS A 39 -21.91 6.95 0.57
C HIS A 39 -22.47 5.52 0.72
N PRO A 40 -23.80 5.32 0.66
CA PRO A 40 -24.42 4.01 0.86
C PRO A 40 -24.07 2.99 -0.24
N GLN A 41 -23.56 3.45 -1.39
CA GLN A 41 -23.03 2.60 -2.46
C GLN A 41 -21.63 2.04 -2.16
N LEU A 42 -20.91 2.62 -1.19
CA LEU A 42 -19.53 2.30 -0.86
C LEU A 42 -19.40 1.63 0.50
N MET A 43 -20.28 1.94 1.43
CA MET A 43 -20.18 1.54 2.83
C MET A 43 -21.49 0.96 3.33
N MET A 44 -21.39 -0.08 4.16
CA MET A 44 -22.51 -0.65 4.88
C MET A 44 -22.69 0.03 6.24
N GLU A 45 -23.89 -0.08 6.80
CA GLU A 45 -24.16 0.38 8.17
C GLU A 45 -23.22 -0.31 9.17
N GLY A 46 -22.64 0.47 10.07
CA GLY A 46 -21.67 -0.03 11.06
C GLY A 46 -20.20 0.00 10.59
N GLU A 47 -19.90 0.36 9.36
CA GLU A 47 -18.51 0.55 8.90
C GLU A 47 -17.99 1.96 9.21
N ILE A 48 -16.72 2.06 9.61
CA ILE A 48 -15.98 3.34 9.76
C ILE A 48 -15.22 3.67 8.48
N THR A 49 -14.66 2.65 7.83
CA THR A 49 -14.07 2.74 6.49
C THR A 49 -14.62 1.60 5.63
N PRO A 50 -14.63 1.73 4.30
CA PRO A 50 -15.18 0.68 3.44
C PRO A 50 -14.60 -0.69 3.78
N GLY A 51 -15.47 -1.65 4.08
CA GLY A 51 -15.13 -3.04 4.39
C GLY A 51 -14.65 -3.30 5.82
N ILE A 52 -14.44 -2.29 6.67
CA ILE A 52 -13.97 -2.46 8.06
C ILE A 52 -15.00 -1.88 9.05
N SER A 53 -15.50 -2.73 9.93
CA SER A 53 -16.53 -2.36 10.88
C SER A 53 -16.02 -1.57 12.07
N THR A 54 -16.94 -0.91 12.76
CA THR A 54 -16.71 -0.22 14.04
C THR A 54 -16.13 -1.16 15.09
N GLU A 55 -16.69 -2.37 15.19
CA GLU A 55 -16.27 -3.39 16.17
C GLU A 55 -14.82 -3.82 15.93
N GLU A 56 -14.40 -3.90 14.66
CA GLU A 56 -13.02 -4.24 14.34
C GLU A 56 -12.06 -3.14 14.79
N TYR A 57 -12.37 -1.86 14.57
CA TYR A 57 -11.56 -0.75 15.08
C TYR A 57 -11.48 -0.76 16.62
N ILE A 58 -12.59 -1.01 17.31
CA ILE A 58 -12.60 -1.15 18.77
C ILE A 58 -11.72 -2.34 19.20
N SER A 59 -11.81 -3.46 18.52
CA SER A 59 -10.99 -4.65 18.80
C SER A 59 -9.49 -4.39 18.62
N ARG A 60 -9.10 -3.67 17.54
CA ARG A 60 -7.69 -3.26 17.29
C ARG A 60 -7.15 -2.43 18.44
N ARG A 61 -7.93 -1.46 18.94
CA ARG A 61 -7.56 -0.62 20.08
C ARG A 61 -7.42 -1.43 21.37
N LYS A 62 -8.34 -2.35 21.64
CA LYS A 62 -8.24 -3.26 22.79
C LYS A 62 -6.97 -4.09 22.75
N ARG A 63 -6.67 -4.70 21.62
CA ARG A 63 -5.43 -5.47 21.42
C ARG A 63 -4.17 -4.63 21.61
N LEU A 64 -4.19 -3.35 21.18
CA LEU A 64 -3.05 -2.46 21.43
C LEU A 64 -2.92 -2.16 22.94
N LEU A 65 -4.03 -1.92 23.64
CA LEU A 65 -4.02 -1.72 25.10
C LEU A 65 -3.48 -2.94 25.84
N GLU A 66 -3.78 -4.16 25.40
CA GLU A 66 -3.25 -5.40 25.98
C GLU A 66 -1.71 -5.52 25.81
N LEU A 67 -1.14 -4.93 24.76
CA LEU A 67 0.31 -4.91 24.52
C LEU A 67 1.00 -3.73 25.22
N LEU A 68 0.27 -2.65 25.49
CA LEU A 68 0.82 -1.47 26.16
C LEU A 68 1.08 -1.74 27.64
N PRO A 69 2.30 -1.49 28.13
CA PRO A 69 2.56 -1.57 29.58
C PRO A 69 1.63 -0.63 30.36
N GLU A 70 1.32 -0.99 31.60
CA GLU A 70 0.54 -0.12 32.50
C GLU A 70 1.15 1.28 32.61
N LYS A 71 0.30 2.28 32.73
CA LYS A 71 0.69 3.70 32.80
C LYS A 71 1.50 4.17 31.58
N SER A 72 1.34 3.50 30.43
CA SER A 72 1.93 3.95 29.16
C SER A 72 0.91 4.71 28.32
N LEU A 73 1.41 5.55 27.44
CA LEU A 73 0.60 6.33 26.49
C LEU A 73 1.16 6.14 25.09
N ALA A 74 0.32 5.69 24.15
CA ALA A 74 0.60 5.72 22.74
C ALA A 74 0.14 7.07 22.17
N ILE A 75 0.99 7.72 21.38
CA ILE A 75 0.74 9.00 20.72
C ILE A 75 0.92 8.77 19.21
N ILE A 76 -0.15 8.91 18.45
CA ILE A 76 -0.18 8.62 17.01
C ILE A 76 -0.61 9.89 16.28
N ALA A 77 0.27 10.48 15.47
CA ALA A 77 -0.08 11.61 14.62
C ALA A 77 -0.64 11.14 13.28
N ALA A 78 -1.65 11.83 12.78
CA ALA A 78 -2.06 11.72 11.39
C ALA A 78 -0.93 12.20 10.47
N ALA A 79 -0.85 11.64 9.27
CA ALA A 79 0.09 12.12 8.27
C ALA A 79 -0.14 13.61 7.98
N PRO A 80 0.93 14.41 7.84
CA PRO A 80 0.80 15.80 7.41
C PRO A 80 0.49 15.88 5.92
N VAL A 81 -0.17 16.97 5.51
CA VAL A 81 -0.28 17.29 4.08
C VAL A 81 1.10 17.67 3.56
N LYS A 82 1.58 16.96 2.54
CA LYS A 82 2.81 17.31 1.83
C LYS A 82 2.46 18.25 0.67
N MET A 83 3.20 19.34 0.56
CA MET A 83 2.98 20.34 -0.47
C MET A 83 3.90 20.09 -1.67
N MET A 84 3.32 20.15 -2.87
CA MET A 84 4.05 20.12 -4.14
C MET A 84 4.65 21.50 -4.42
N THR A 85 3.85 22.54 -4.18
CA THR A 85 4.25 23.95 -4.19
C THR A 85 3.59 24.64 -3.01
N ASP A 86 3.75 25.93 -2.86
CA ASP A 86 3.29 26.72 -1.71
C ASP A 86 1.82 26.43 -1.29
N VAL A 87 0.92 26.27 -2.25
CA VAL A 87 -0.52 26.06 -1.98
C VAL A 87 -1.12 24.81 -2.66
N VAL A 88 -0.30 24.03 -3.36
CA VAL A 88 -0.74 22.84 -4.10
C VAL A 88 -0.25 21.59 -3.40
N PRO A 89 -1.15 20.77 -2.82
CA PRO A 89 -0.73 19.55 -2.14
C PRO A 89 -0.47 18.40 -3.12
N TYR A 90 0.44 17.49 -2.71
CA TYR A 90 0.45 16.13 -3.26
C TYR A 90 -0.83 15.38 -2.85
N THR A 91 -1.13 14.30 -3.59
CA THR A 91 -2.18 13.38 -3.19
C THR A 91 -1.92 12.87 -1.77
N PHE A 92 -2.90 13.09 -0.88
CA PHE A 92 -2.76 12.73 0.53
C PHE A 92 -2.84 11.22 0.72
N ARG A 93 -1.95 10.67 1.53
CA ARG A 93 -2.01 9.31 2.07
C ARG A 93 -1.89 9.38 3.58
N GLN A 94 -2.84 8.72 4.28
CA GLN A 94 -2.82 8.67 5.73
C GLN A 94 -1.69 7.76 6.23
N ASP A 95 -1.20 8.07 7.44
CA ASP A 95 -0.34 7.17 8.21
C ASP A 95 -1.06 5.85 8.49
N ALA A 96 -0.37 4.73 8.25
CA ALA A 96 -0.99 3.42 8.33
C ALA A 96 -1.43 3.07 9.76
N ASP A 97 -0.64 3.38 10.78
CA ASP A 97 -0.98 3.10 12.17
C ASP A 97 -2.13 4.00 12.68
N TYR A 98 -2.12 5.28 12.27
CA TYR A 98 -3.22 6.20 12.58
C TYR A 98 -4.53 5.72 11.95
N LEU A 99 -4.51 5.35 10.67
CA LEU A 99 -5.67 4.80 9.97
C LEU A 99 -6.12 3.47 10.59
N TYR A 100 -5.20 2.56 10.88
CA TYR A 100 -5.48 1.26 11.48
C TYR A 100 -6.21 1.32 12.81
N LEU A 101 -5.86 2.31 13.65
CA LEU A 101 -6.41 2.45 14.98
C LEU A 101 -7.65 3.34 15.05
N THR A 102 -7.77 4.33 14.16
CA THR A 102 -8.84 5.33 14.24
C THR A 102 -9.89 5.21 13.14
N GLY A 103 -9.52 4.76 11.96
CA GLY A 103 -10.34 4.85 10.75
C GLY A 103 -10.42 6.25 10.15
N CYS A 104 -9.70 7.23 10.70
CA CYS A 104 -9.71 8.60 10.20
C CYS A 104 -8.79 8.73 8.98
N GLN A 105 -9.36 9.14 7.85
CA GLN A 105 -8.67 9.29 6.57
C GLN A 105 -8.15 10.70 6.32
N GLN A 106 -8.27 11.62 7.28
CA GLN A 106 -7.94 13.04 7.10
C GLN A 106 -6.68 13.46 7.84
N PRO A 107 -5.96 14.47 7.34
CA PRO A 107 -4.72 14.96 7.95
C PRO A 107 -4.97 15.76 9.24
N GLY A 108 -3.91 16.01 9.99
CA GLY A 108 -3.83 17.04 11.02
C GLY A 108 -4.37 16.65 12.40
N GLY A 109 -4.74 15.40 12.63
CA GLY A 109 -5.18 14.92 13.94
C GLY A 109 -4.04 14.28 14.74
N VAL A 110 -4.25 14.15 16.06
CA VAL A 110 -3.43 13.34 16.96
C VAL A 110 -4.34 12.43 17.76
N ALA A 111 -4.07 11.13 17.76
CA ALA A 111 -4.76 10.15 18.58
C ALA A 111 -3.87 9.72 19.74
N LEU A 112 -4.44 9.62 20.91
CA LEU A 112 -3.81 9.08 22.11
C LEU A 112 -4.54 7.79 22.49
N LEU A 113 -3.78 6.76 22.85
CA LEU A 113 -4.35 5.53 23.39
C LEU A 113 -3.63 5.14 24.67
N GLY A 114 -4.38 4.90 25.73
CA GLY A 114 -3.87 4.50 27.05
C GLY A 114 -4.96 3.96 27.93
N HIS A 115 -4.58 3.18 28.97
CA HIS A 115 -5.54 2.52 29.87
C HIS A 115 -6.47 3.51 30.59
N GLU A 116 -5.99 4.72 30.91
CA GLU A 116 -6.77 5.74 31.64
C GLU A 116 -7.68 6.59 30.74
N CYS A 117 -7.33 6.73 29.46
CA CYS A 117 -8.04 7.64 28.57
C CYS A 117 -8.87 6.93 27.48
N GLY A 118 -8.62 5.63 27.25
CA GLY A 118 -9.12 4.98 26.04
C GLY A 118 -8.55 5.62 24.79
N LEU A 119 -9.32 5.73 23.73
CA LEU A 119 -9.00 6.54 22.55
C LEU A 119 -9.38 8.00 22.83
N CYS A 120 -8.40 8.88 22.87
CA CYS A 120 -8.57 10.31 22.96
C CYS A 120 -8.05 10.98 21.70
N MET A 121 -8.89 11.71 20.96
CA MET A 121 -8.52 12.32 19.70
C MET A 121 -8.47 13.84 19.78
N PHE A 122 -7.40 14.41 19.24
CA PHE A 122 -7.30 15.84 18.97
C PHE A 122 -7.57 16.07 17.49
N MET A 123 -8.61 16.81 17.18
CA MET A 123 -9.11 16.96 15.81
C MET A 123 -8.90 18.38 15.29
N PRO A 124 -8.64 18.54 13.99
CA PRO A 124 -8.55 19.85 13.35
C PRO A 124 -9.86 20.66 13.53
N GLU A 125 -9.72 21.96 13.58
CA GLU A 125 -10.84 22.91 13.62
C GLU A 125 -10.95 23.60 12.27
N ALA A 126 -12.05 23.36 11.53
CA ALA A 126 -12.32 24.07 10.30
C ALA A 126 -12.90 25.45 10.57
N LYS A 127 -12.27 26.50 10.07
CA LYS A 127 -12.90 27.82 9.97
C LYS A 127 -13.78 27.85 8.72
N ALA A 128 -14.81 28.70 8.73
CA ALA A 128 -15.72 28.84 7.58
C ALA A 128 -14.98 29.10 6.26
N ARG A 129 -13.87 29.84 6.30
CA ARG A 129 -13.00 30.06 5.14
C ARG A 129 -12.36 28.76 4.65
N ASP A 130 -11.90 27.91 5.54
CA ASP A 130 -11.18 26.68 5.17
C ASP A 130 -12.13 25.69 4.49
N ILE A 131 -13.40 25.65 4.93
CA ILE A 131 -14.45 24.82 4.32
C ILE A 131 -14.71 25.20 2.85
N VAL A 132 -14.63 26.49 2.51
CA VAL A 132 -14.79 26.95 1.12
C VAL A 132 -13.64 26.46 0.23
N TRP A 133 -12.43 26.33 0.79
CA TRP A 133 -11.25 25.93 0.02
C TRP A 133 -10.99 24.42 -0.02
N GLN A 134 -11.30 23.73 1.06
CA GLN A 134 -10.88 22.32 1.27
C GLN A 134 -12.06 21.37 1.50
N GLY A 135 -13.28 21.88 1.60
CA GLY A 135 -14.45 21.10 1.98
C GLY A 135 -14.55 20.89 3.50
N GLN A 136 -15.50 20.05 3.93
CA GLN A 136 -15.66 19.69 5.32
C GLN A 136 -14.50 18.80 5.77
N ILE A 137 -14.14 18.92 7.06
CA ILE A 137 -13.16 18.08 7.72
C ILE A 137 -13.76 17.43 8.95
N ALA A 138 -13.22 16.25 9.32
CA ALA A 138 -13.60 15.58 10.55
C ALA A 138 -13.15 16.39 11.76
N GLY A 139 -14.11 16.85 12.54
CA GLY A 139 -13.90 17.57 13.80
C GLY A 139 -14.11 16.69 15.02
N VAL A 140 -14.30 17.35 16.17
CA VAL A 140 -14.54 16.70 17.47
C VAL A 140 -15.79 15.81 17.44
N ASP A 141 -16.85 16.25 16.77
CA ASP A 141 -18.10 15.47 16.67
C ASP A 141 -17.86 14.17 15.90
N ALA A 142 -17.11 14.21 14.79
CA ALA A 142 -16.74 13.02 14.04
C ALA A 142 -15.91 12.04 14.88
N ALA A 143 -15.01 12.54 15.73
CA ALA A 143 -14.22 11.69 16.61
C ALA A 143 -15.10 10.89 17.58
N LEU A 144 -16.13 11.51 18.13
CA LEU A 144 -17.05 10.87 19.06
C LEU A 144 -18.07 9.97 18.32
N GLU A 145 -18.69 10.49 17.27
CA GLU A 145 -19.81 9.83 16.60
C GLU A 145 -19.37 8.72 15.63
N ILE A 146 -18.32 8.97 14.84
CA ILE A 146 -17.86 8.07 13.79
C ILE A 146 -16.73 7.18 14.31
N PHE A 147 -15.64 7.80 14.81
CA PHE A 147 -14.44 7.05 15.22
C PHE A 147 -14.57 6.42 16.61
N LYS A 148 -15.67 6.68 17.32
CA LYS A 148 -15.95 6.12 18.64
C LYS A 148 -14.82 6.38 19.64
N ALA A 149 -14.31 7.61 19.64
CA ALA A 149 -13.36 8.04 20.66
C ALA A 149 -14.09 8.23 22.00
N GLU A 150 -13.44 7.85 23.10
CA GLU A 150 -13.95 8.09 24.45
C GLU A 150 -13.86 9.57 24.84
N LYS A 151 -12.86 10.28 24.26
CA LYS A 151 -12.66 11.71 24.46
C LYS A 151 -12.20 12.34 23.14
N ALA A 152 -12.65 13.56 22.90
CA ALA A 152 -12.19 14.32 21.76
C ALA A 152 -12.04 15.81 22.11
N TYR A 153 -11.01 16.42 21.55
CA TYR A 153 -10.67 17.83 21.76
C TYR A 153 -10.26 18.48 20.43
N PRO A 154 -10.43 19.78 20.30
CA PRO A 154 -9.83 20.51 19.19
C PRO A 154 -8.29 20.54 19.30
N MET A 155 -7.59 20.57 18.17
CA MET A 155 -6.13 20.63 18.13
C MET A 155 -5.55 21.82 18.91
N SER A 156 -6.27 22.94 19.01
CA SER A 156 -5.91 24.11 19.80
C SER A 156 -5.78 23.84 21.32
N LYS A 157 -6.22 22.67 21.79
CA LYS A 157 -6.09 22.24 23.20
C LYS A 157 -4.92 21.26 23.42
N LEU A 158 -4.22 20.83 22.36
CA LEU A 158 -3.16 19.83 22.46
C LEU A 158 -2.07 20.25 23.46
N ASP A 159 -1.55 21.46 23.31
CA ASP A 159 -0.47 22.01 24.14
C ASP A 159 -0.83 22.19 25.63
N LYS A 160 -2.14 22.19 25.92
CA LYS A 160 -2.64 22.30 27.29
C LYS A 160 -2.90 20.96 27.96
N ILE A 161 -3.36 19.97 27.19
CA ILE A 161 -3.83 18.70 27.74
C ILE A 161 -2.74 17.63 27.67
N LEU A 162 -2.04 17.51 26.53
CA LEU A 162 -1.04 16.46 26.31
C LEU A 162 0.10 16.49 27.34
N PRO A 163 0.66 17.65 27.73
CA PRO A 163 1.73 17.72 28.74
C PRO A 163 1.39 17.03 30.07
N ASP A 164 0.16 17.16 30.54
CA ASP A 164 -0.25 16.50 31.79
C ASP A 164 -0.42 14.98 31.64
N MET A 165 -0.88 14.53 30.49
CA MET A 165 -0.94 13.09 30.18
C MET A 165 0.46 12.49 30.08
N ILE A 166 1.40 13.18 29.44
CA ILE A 166 2.82 12.77 29.36
C ILE A 166 3.45 12.65 30.77
N LYS A 167 3.21 13.63 31.66
CA LYS A 167 3.77 13.64 33.02
C LYS A 167 3.28 12.45 33.85
N ARG A 168 2.01 12.03 33.67
CA ARG A 168 1.41 10.88 34.37
C ARG A 168 1.86 9.54 33.82
N SER A 169 2.40 9.52 32.58
CA SER A 169 2.82 8.30 31.91
C SER A 169 4.23 7.89 32.31
N SER A 170 4.43 6.61 32.57
CA SER A 170 5.74 6.01 32.84
C SER A 170 6.54 5.80 31.55
N ARG A 171 5.86 5.47 30.45
CA ARG A 171 6.39 5.27 29.09
C ARG A 171 5.51 5.90 28.03
N LEU A 172 6.15 6.38 26.97
CA LEU A 172 5.50 6.89 25.78
C LEU A 172 5.88 6.01 24.58
N PHE A 173 4.91 5.70 23.76
CA PHE A 173 5.11 5.06 22.46
C PHE A 173 4.61 6.01 21.39
N HIS A 174 5.42 6.28 20.37
CA HIS A 174 4.98 7.17 19.31
C HIS A 174 5.46 6.71 17.93
N ASN A 175 4.72 7.12 16.92
CA ASN A 175 5.07 6.89 15.53
C ASN A 175 6.19 7.87 15.11
N LYS A 176 7.42 7.35 14.95
CA LYS A 176 8.60 8.16 14.64
C LYS A 176 8.58 8.77 13.25
N LEU A 177 8.00 8.11 12.29
CA LEU A 177 8.05 8.53 10.88
C LEU A 177 7.11 9.69 10.58
N THR A 178 5.96 9.73 11.26
CA THR A 178 4.88 10.69 10.99
C THR A 178 4.76 11.78 12.05
N ALA A 179 5.31 11.54 13.24
CA ALA A 179 5.19 12.41 14.41
C ALA A 179 5.90 13.76 14.31
N THR A 180 6.56 14.05 13.20
CA THR A 180 7.31 15.28 13.02
C THR A 180 6.40 16.48 13.16
N LEU A 181 6.58 17.28 14.18
CA LEU A 181 6.16 18.67 14.30
C LEU A 181 4.87 18.98 15.10
N THR A 182 3.96 18.03 15.40
CA THR A 182 2.72 18.40 16.07
C THR A 182 2.86 18.47 17.61
N TYR A 183 3.67 17.60 18.19
CA TYR A 183 3.89 17.54 19.65
C TYR A 183 5.33 17.24 20.06
N SER A 184 6.19 16.91 19.11
CA SER A 184 7.60 16.56 19.37
C SER A 184 8.38 17.71 19.99
N ASP A 185 7.98 18.97 19.74
CA ASP A 185 8.61 20.16 20.26
C ASP A 185 8.11 20.56 21.65
N LEU A 186 7.09 19.89 22.18
CA LEU A 186 6.63 20.15 23.55
C LEU A 186 7.74 19.82 24.55
N GLU A 187 8.03 20.77 25.45
CA GLU A 187 9.07 20.62 26.48
C GLU A 187 8.91 19.33 27.30
N THR A 188 7.67 18.95 27.61
CA THR A 188 7.36 17.73 28.34
C THR A 188 7.68 16.47 27.57
N PHE A 189 7.47 16.46 26.23
CA PHE A 189 7.83 15.36 25.36
C PHE A 189 9.36 15.25 25.26
N GLN A 190 10.04 16.37 25.02
CA GLN A 190 11.49 16.43 24.94
C GLN A 190 12.16 15.94 26.24
N LYS A 191 11.66 16.37 27.41
CA LYS A 191 12.11 15.84 28.71
C LYS A 191 11.92 14.32 28.84
N ALA A 192 10.77 13.81 28.41
CA ALA A 192 10.51 12.37 28.43
C ALA A 192 11.47 11.61 27.49
N ALA A 193 11.78 12.17 26.32
CA ALA A 193 12.74 11.60 25.37
C ALA A 193 14.16 11.55 25.95
N HIS A 194 14.63 12.65 26.54
CA HIS A 194 15.94 12.71 27.22
C HIS A 194 16.06 11.71 28.39
N LEU A 195 14.94 11.42 29.07
CA LEU A 195 14.89 10.44 30.14
C LEU A 195 14.77 8.98 29.63
N GLY A 196 14.82 8.75 28.33
CA GLY A 196 14.69 7.40 27.73
C GLY A 196 13.30 6.77 27.90
N LYS A 197 12.27 7.59 28.13
CA LYS A 197 10.89 7.11 28.31
C LYS A 197 10.14 6.90 26.99
N VAL A 198 10.69 7.34 25.86
CA VAL A 198 10.05 7.33 24.56
C VAL A 198 10.54 6.13 23.74
N SER A 199 9.61 5.35 23.23
CA SER A 199 9.84 4.16 22.41
C SER A 199 9.10 4.28 21.08
N ASP A 200 9.53 3.48 20.10
CA ASP A 200 8.86 3.38 18.82
C ASP A 200 7.56 2.58 18.95
N LEU A 201 6.45 3.14 18.49
CA LEU A 201 5.15 2.47 18.52
C LEU A 201 5.10 1.29 17.55
N SER A 202 5.90 1.29 16.49
CA SER A 202 5.92 0.24 15.48
C SER A 202 6.21 -1.15 16.04
N ILE A 203 6.92 -1.24 17.18
CA ILE A 203 7.16 -2.53 17.87
C ILE A 203 5.85 -3.18 18.35
N LEU A 204 4.79 -2.41 18.56
CA LEU A 204 3.47 -2.88 19.01
C LEU A 204 2.48 -2.96 17.84
N THR A 205 2.42 -1.93 17.00
CA THR A 205 1.46 -1.89 15.90
C THR A 205 1.77 -2.90 14.82
N HIS A 206 3.04 -3.17 14.53
CA HIS A 206 3.42 -4.20 13.58
C HIS A 206 3.04 -5.62 14.05
N GLU A 207 3.07 -5.89 15.35
CA GLU A 207 2.54 -7.15 15.89
C GLU A 207 1.04 -7.30 15.62
N LEU A 208 0.27 -6.22 15.73
CA LEU A 208 -1.16 -6.22 15.47
C LEU A 208 -1.49 -6.35 13.98
N ARG A 209 -0.73 -5.66 13.12
CA ARG A 209 -0.92 -5.60 11.67
C ARG A 209 -0.39 -6.83 10.95
N TRP A 210 0.52 -7.59 11.58
CA TRP A 210 1.15 -8.75 10.97
C TRP A 210 0.15 -9.83 10.55
N VAL A 211 -0.82 -10.16 11.41
CA VAL A 211 -1.91 -11.10 11.11
C VAL A 211 -3.15 -10.31 10.73
N LYS A 212 -3.59 -10.45 9.50
CA LYS A 212 -4.74 -9.73 8.94
C LYS A 212 -6.06 -10.39 9.35
N SER A 213 -7.07 -9.58 9.66
CA SER A 213 -8.43 -10.05 9.88
C SER A 213 -9.07 -10.55 8.57
N PRO A 214 -10.20 -11.28 8.62
CA PRO A 214 -10.95 -11.65 7.43
C PRO A 214 -11.37 -10.46 6.56
N ALA A 215 -11.72 -9.32 7.19
CA ALA A 215 -12.10 -8.10 6.49
C ALA A 215 -10.90 -7.48 5.76
N GLU A 216 -9.74 -7.39 6.42
CA GLU A 216 -8.48 -6.95 5.82
C GLU A 216 -8.07 -7.85 4.64
N LEU A 217 -8.14 -9.17 4.80
CA LEU A 217 -7.82 -10.12 3.72
C LEU A 217 -8.75 -9.95 2.52
N LYS A 218 -10.03 -9.62 2.74
CA LYS A 218 -10.97 -9.34 1.65
C LYS A 218 -10.54 -8.10 0.86
N LEU A 219 -10.22 -6.99 1.53
CA LEU A 219 -9.75 -5.77 0.87
C LEU A 219 -8.43 -5.98 0.12
N MET A 220 -7.49 -6.74 0.70
CA MET A 220 -6.24 -7.09 0.03
C MET A 220 -6.47 -7.94 -1.22
N LYS A 221 -7.39 -8.89 -1.19
CA LYS A 221 -7.78 -9.68 -2.38
C LYS A 221 -8.40 -8.80 -3.46
N GLU A 222 -9.26 -7.86 -3.08
CA GLU A 222 -9.86 -6.91 -4.02
C GLU A 222 -8.79 -5.99 -4.63
N SER A 223 -7.87 -5.45 -3.82
CA SER A 223 -6.73 -4.66 -4.29
C SER A 223 -5.86 -5.45 -5.28
N ALA A 224 -5.51 -6.69 -4.94
CA ALA A 224 -4.74 -7.58 -5.82
C ALA A 224 -5.50 -7.90 -7.13
N SER A 225 -6.81 -8.14 -7.06
CA SER A 225 -7.65 -8.37 -8.25
C SER A 225 -7.66 -7.15 -9.18
N ILE A 226 -7.77 -5.94 -8.63
CA ILE A 226 -7.70 -4.69 -9.41
C ILE A 226 -6.34 -4.59 -10.10
N ALA A 227 -5.25 -4.80 -9.35
CA ALA A 227 -3.89 -4.74 -9.87
C ALA A 227 -3.63 -5.79 -10.97
N CYS A 228 -4.08 -7.04 -10.76
CA CYS A 228 -3.98 -8.10 -11.78
C CYS A 228 -4.68 -7.73 -13.08
N GLN A 229 -5.91 -7.21 -13.00
CA GLN A 229 -6.68 -6.81 -14.19
C GLN A 229 -6.02 -5.60 -14.89
N ALA A 230 -5.54 -4.62 -14.10
CA ALA A 230 -4.86 -3.45 -14.65
C ALA A 230 -3.57 -3.83 -15.36
N LEU A 231 -2.76 -4.68 -14.75
CA LEU A 231 -1.52 -5.17 -15.33
C LEU A 231 -1.78 -5.98 -16.62
N LEU A 232 -2.77 -6.88 -16.60
CA LEU A 232 -3.17 -7.65 -17.80
C LEU A 232 -3.56 -6.72 -18.96
N GLN A 233 -4.41 -5.70 -18.69
CA GLN A 233 -4.78 -4.73 -19.73
C GLN A 233 -3.55 -3.97 -20.26
N THR A 234 -2.64 -3.58 -19.38
CA THR A 234 -1.40 -2.90 -19.77
C THR A 234 -0.51 -3.81 -20.64
N MET A 235 -0.36 -5.08 -20.28
CA MET A 235 0.36 -6.06 -21.09
C MET A 235 -0.24 -6.19 -22.50
N LEU A 236 -1.58 -6.29 -22.58
CA LEU A 236 -2.29 -6.39 -23.87
C LEU A 236 -2.10 -5.14 -24.75
N HIS A 237 -1.97 -3.97 -24.13
CA HIS A 237 -1.76 -2.70 -24.84
C HIS A 237 -0.27 -2.40 -25.13
N SER A 238 0.66 -3.16 -24.55
CA SER A 238 2.10 -2.85 -24.62
C SER A 238 2.67 -2.78 -26.03
N LYS A 239 2.12 -3.57 -26.95
CA LYS A 239 2.51 -3.53 -28.39
C LYS A 239 2.26 -2.17 -29.04
N THR A 240 1.28 -1.41 -28.56
CA THR A 240 0.93 -0.08 -29.10
C THR A 240 1.46 1.06 -28.23
N CYS A 241 2.11 0.76 -27.12
CA CYS A 241 2.67 1.70 -26.17
C CYS A 241 4.19 1.56 -26.10
N PRO A 242 4.95 2.15 -27.03
CA PRO A 242 6.38 1.91 -27.20
C PRO A 242 7.27 2.66 -26.19
N HIS A 243 6.71 3.23 -25.13
CA HIS A 243 7.44 3.96 -24.08
C HIS A 243 7.05 3.50 -22.69
N GLU A 244 8.04 3.40 -21.80
CA GLU A 244 7.86 3.03 -20.40
C GLU A 244 6.81 3.92 -19.72
N GLY A 245 6.87 5.23 -19.92
CA GLY A 245 5.91 6.18 -19.35
C GLY A 245 4.48 5.99 -19.85
N MET A 246 4.27 5.50 -21.07
CA MET A 246 2.93 5.16 -21.58
C MET A 246 2.36 3.97 -20.84
N LEU A 247 3.17 2.94 -20.58
CA LEU A 247 2.75 1.77 -19.82
C LEU A 247 2.49 2.12 -18.34
N SER A 248 3.33 2.99 -17.76
CA SER A 248 3.10 3.51 -16.39
C SER A 248 1.76 4.26 -16.30
N ALA A 249 1.46 5.14 -17.25
CA ALA A 249 0.19 5.87 -17.30
C ALA A 249 -1.01 4.92 -17.52
N GLN A 250 -0.85 3.91 -18.39
CA GLN A 250 -1.90 2.93 -18.67
C GLN A 250 -2.26 2.13 -17.41
N VAL A 251 -1.28 1.61 -16.68
CA VAL A 251 -1.55 0.80 -15.48
C VAL A 251 -2.17 1.63 -14.36
N GLU A 252 -1.74 2.88 -14.19
CA GLU A 252 -2.38 3.80 -13.22
C GLU A 252 -3.83 4.09 -13.61
N TYR A 253 -4.10 4.40 -14.88
CA TYR A 253 -5.46 4.60 -15.40
C TYR A 253 -6.35 3.39 -15.11
N GLU A 254 -5.86 2.18 -15.43
CA GLU A 254 -6.63 0.95 -15.25
C GLU A 254 -6.93 0.66 -13.77
N CYS A 255 -5.98 0.91 -12.86
CA CYS A 255 -6.20 0.76 -11.42
C CYS A 255 -7.28 1.74 -10.92
N ARG A 256 -7.19 3.01 -11.30
CA ARG A 256 -8.14 4.05 -10.87
C ARG A 256 -9.53 3.83 -11.42
N MET A 257 -9.66 3.40 -12.67
CA MET A 257 -10.95 3.09 -13.29
C MET A 257 -11.67 1.90 -12.63
N ARG A 258 -10.92 1.04 -11.92
CA ARG A 258 -11.47 -0.09 -11.14
C ARG A 258 -11.69 0.22 -9.66
N GLY A 259 -11.48 1.46 -9.23
CA GLY A 259 -11.82 1.93 -7.89
C GLY A 259 -10.65 2.06 -6.91
N ALA A 260 -9.41 1.78 -7.31
CA ALA A 260 -8.24 2.07 -6.48
C ALA A 260 -8.09 3.59 -6.26
N GLN A 261 -7.80 4.00 -5.02
CA GLN A 261 -7.64 5.41 -4.69
C GLN A 261 -6.31 5.98 -5.19
N ARG A 262 -5.27 5.14 -5.28
CA ARG A 262 -3.93 5.50 -5.75
C ARG A 262 -3.11 4.27 -6.09
N MET A 263 -1.95 4.49 -6.70
CA MET A 263 -0.91 3.47 -6.74
C MET A 263 -0.33 3.30 -5.34
N ALA A 264 0.04 2.06 -4.97
CA ALA A 264 0.67 1.75 -3.68
C ALA A 264 2.11 2.28 -3.62
N PHE A 265 2.76 2.34 -4.77
CA PHE A 265 4.07 2.93 -5.03
C PHE A 265 4.15 3.39 -6.49
N ASN A 266 5.18 4.18 -6.83
CA ASN A 266 5.39 4.58 -8.21
C ASN A 266 5.70 3.34 -9.06
N PRO A 267 4.94 3.07 -10.14
CA PRO A 267 5.21 1.91 -10.97
C PRO A 267 6.65 1.89 -11.50
N VAL A 268 7.33 0.77 -11.35
CA VAL A 268 8.61 0.51 -11.99
C VAL A 268 8.31 -0.07 -13.37
N VAL A 269 8.72 0.60 -14.43
CA VAL A 269 8.53 0.14 -15.81
C VAL A 269 9.86 0.21 -16.52
N GLY A 270 10.57 -0.90 -16.60
CA GLY A 270 11.90 -0.97 -17.22
C GLY A 270 11.88 -1.80 -18.50
N GLY A 271 12.14 -1.15 -19.64
CA GLY A 271 12.39 -1.80 -20.94
C GLY A 271 13.86 -2.21 -21.08
N GLY A 272 14.13 -3.42 -21.58
CA GLY A 272 15.49 -3.90 -21.82
C GLY A 272 16.41 -3.73 -20.60
N PRO A 273 17.57 -3.05 -20.71
CA PRO A 273 18.53 -2.88 -19.63
C PRO A 273 17.97 -2.17 -18.38
N ASN A 274 16.95 -1.31 -18.50
CA ASN A 274 16.35 -0.60 -17.39
C ASN A 274 15.64 -1.55 -16.41
N GLY A 275 15.15 -2.69 -16.88
CA GLY A 275 14.57 -3.73 -16.04
C GLY A 275 15.56 -4.33 -15.04
N SER A 276 16.89 -4.15 -15.21
CA SER A 276 17.90 -4.58 -14.24
C SER A 276 18.08 -3.63 -13.05
N VAL A 277 17.40 -2.48 -13.07
CA VAL A 277 17.42 -1.52 -11.96
C VAL A 277 16.16 -1.73 -11.10
N ILE A 278 16.32 -2.33 -9.92
CA ILE A 278 15.21 -2.83 -9.08
C ILE A 278 14.15 -1.75 -8.80
N HIS A 279 14.57 -0.56 -8.36
CA HIS A 279 13.66 0.58 -8.12
C HIS A 279 13.81 1.64 -9.22
N TYR A 280 13.77 1.20 -10.50
CA TYR A 280 13.79 2.11 -11.64
C TYR A 280 12.56 3.01 -11.60
N SER A 281 12.77 4.32 -11.62
CA SER A 281 11.69 5.30 -11.41
C SER A 281 11.54 6.34 -12.51
N ARG A 282 12.44 6.35 -13.49
CA ARG A 282 12.42 7.35 -14.57
C ARG A 282 11.28 7.12 -15.53
N ASN A 283 11.08 5.85 -15.96
CA ASN A 283 10.03 5.43 -16.90
C ASN A 283 10.00 6.33 -18.17
N ASP A 284 11.16 6.74 -18.69
CA ASP A 284 11.29 7.79 -19.71
C ASP A 284 11.90 7.30 -21.03
N GLN A 285 12.18 6.01 -21.14
CA GLN A 285 12.82 5.45 -22.30
C GLN A 285 11.81 4.81 -23.26
N LYS A 286 12.23 4.76 -24.54
CA LYS A 286 11.57 3.94 -25.55
C LYS A 286 11.94 2.48 -25.33
N ILE A 287 10.97 1.61 -25.52
CA ILE A 287 11.15 0.16 -25.51
C ILE A 287 11.50 -0.26 -26.92
N GLU A 288 12.65 -0.93 -27.09
CA GLU A 288 13.12 -1.35 -28.40
C GLU A 288 12.58 -2.73 -28.77
N ASP A 289 12.64 -3.05 -30.06
CA ASP A 289 12.15 -4.33 -30.57
C ASP A 289 13.03 -5.48 -30.03
N GLY A 290 12.40 -6.51 -29.46
CA GLY A 290 13.09 -7.62 -28.81
C GLY A 290 13.38 -7.42 -27.31
N ASP A 291 13.15 -6.23 -26.75
CA ASP A 291 13.27 -6.01 -25.34
C ASP A 291 12.20 -6.79 -24.55
N LEU A 292 12.57 -7.18 -23.35
CA LEU A 292 11.58 -7.51 -22.29
C LEU A 292 11.20 -6.23 -21.56
N VAL A 293 9.96 -6.14 -21.13
CA VAL A 293 9.49 -5.14 -20.18
C VAL A 293 9.29 -5.82 -18.84
N LEU A 294 9.95 -5.29 -17.81
CA LEU A 294 9.62 -5.56 -16.43
C LEU A 294 8.69 -4.46 -15.94
N MET A 295 7.55 -4.84 -15.39
CA MET A 295 6.68 -3.91 -14.66
C MET A 295 6.42 -4.44 -13.26
N ASP A 296 6.78 -3.61 -12.28
CA ASP A 296 6.47 -3.80 -10.88
C ASP A 296 5.50 -2.69 -10.44
N MET A 297 4.33 -3.09 -9.97
CA MET A 297 3.22 -2.19 -9.69
C MET A 297 2.31 -2.73 -8.60
N GLY A 298 1.64 -1.82 -7.93
CA GLY A 298 0.59 -2.14 -6.99
C GLY A 298 -0.36 -0.97 -6.81
N CYS A 299 -1.57 -1.24 -6.36
CA CYS A 299 -2.53 -0.19 -6.03
C CYS A 299 -2.96 -0.26 -4.56
N GLU A 300 -3.49 0.84 -4.06
CA GLU A 300 -4.06 0.93 -2.71
C GLU A 300 -5.58 1.03 -2.81
N LEU A 301 -6.26 0.09 -2.16
CA LEU A 301 -7.72 0.06 -2.02
C LEU A 301 -8.07 0.19 -0.53
N HIS A 302 -8.70 1.32 -0.18
CA HIS A 302 -9.17 1.60 1.19
C HIS A 302 -8.09 1.43 2.27
N GLY A 303 -6.83 1.79 1.93
CA GLY A 303 -5.69 1.69 2.84
C GLY A 303 -4.94 0.36 2.78
N TYR A 304 -5.29 -0.58 1.88
CA TYR A 304 -4.61 -1.87 1.73
C TYR A 304 -3.94 -1.98 0.37
N CYS A 305 -2.67 -2.36 0.38
CA CYS A 305 -1.82 -2.40 -0.80
C CYS A 305 -1.87 -3.77 -1.49
N SER A 306 -1.65 -3.74 -2.80
CA SER A 306 -1.21 -4.88 -3.60
C SER A 306 0.18 -4.62 -4.15
N ASP A 307 0.85 -5.70 -4.59
CA ASP A 307 2.21 -5.69 -5.09
C ASP A 307 2.39 -6.84 -6.09
N LEU A 308 2.63 -6.51 -7.36
CA LEU A 308 2.74 -7.47 -8.46
C LEU A 308 3.82 -7.06 -9.43
N THR A 309 4.68 -8.01 -9.77
CA THR A 309 5.66 -7.86 -10.85
C THR A 309 5.41 -8.85 -11.98
N ARG A 310 5.52 -8.41 -13.23
CA ARG A 310 5.55 -9.27 -14.42
C ARG A 310 6.62 -8.79 -15.39
N THR A 311 7.19 -9.76 -16.09
CA THR A 311 8.11 -9.52 -17.21
C THR A 311 7.56 -10.20 -18.46
N TRP A 312 7.53 -9.47 -19.57
CA TRP A 312 6.99 -9.98 -20.83
C TRP A 312 7.65 -9.29 -22.04
N PRO A 313 7.67 -9.95 -23.22
CA PRO A 313 8.07 -9.32 -24.47
C PRO A 313 6.88 -8.57 -25.10
N PRO A 314 6.91 -7.25 -25.30
CA PRO A 314 5.85 -6.50 -25.98
C PRO A 314 5.58 -6.96 -27.42
N CYS A 315 6.58 -7.54 -28.09
CA CYS A 315 6.40 -8.15 -29.41
C CYS A 315 5.50 -9.40 -29.41
N GLY A 316 5.24 -10.00 -28.23
CA GLY A 316 4.34 -11.14 -28.04
C GLY A 316 5.01 -12.51 -28.03
N SER A 317 6.35 -12.60 -28.21
CA SER A 317 7.09 -13.86 -28.14
C SER A 317 8.45 -13.68 -27.46
N PHE A 318 8.79 -14.60 -26.58
CA PHE A 318 10.13 -14.69 -26.02
C PHE A 318 11.12 -15.22 -27.05
N SER A 319 12.37 -14.77 -27.00
CA SER A 319 13.47 -15.53 -27.61
C SER A 319 13.73 -16.81 -26.82
N SER A 320 14.43 -17.78 -27.39
CA SER A 320 14.73 -19.04 -26.70
C SER A 320 15.48 -18.84 -25.38
N VAL A 321 16.35 -17.84 -25.33
CA VAL A 321 17.14 -17.50 -24.13
C VAL A 321 16.29 -16.81 -23.07
N GLN A 322 15.41 -15.91 -23.48
CA GLN A 322 14.45 -15.25 -22.60
C GLN A 322 13.50 -16.28 -21.96
N GLU A 323 12.97 -17.21 -22.77
CA GLU A 323 12.08 -18.27 -22.32
C GLU A 323 12.74 -19.17 -21.29
N GLU A 324 14.00 -19.61 -21.55
CA GLU A 324 14.77 -20.47 -20.64
C GLU A 324 14.95 -19.83 -19.26
N LEU A 325 15.31 -18.52 -19.21
CA LEU A 325 15.47 -17.79 -17.96
C LEU A 325 14.11 -17.53 -17.28
N TYR A 326 13.10 -17.18 -18.07
CA TYR A 326 11.74 -16.96 -17.58
C TYR A 326 11.16 -18.21 -16.91
N ASP A 327 11.32 -19.37 -17.55
CA ASP A 327 10.84 -20.66 -17.04
C ASP A 327 11.53 -21.04 -15.74
N LEU A 328 12.85 -20.81 -15.60
CA LEU A 328 13.57 -21.01 -14.36
C LEU A 328 12.94 -20.19 -13.21
N ILE A 329 12.70 -18.91 -13.45
CA ILE A 329 12.14 -18.02 -12.42
C ILE A 329 10.68 -18.37 -12.13
N LEU A 330 9.88 -18.67 -13.13
CA LEU A 330 8.50 -19.11 -12.98
C LEU A 330 8.40 -20.41 -12.16
N GLN A 331 9.27 -21.38 -12.44
CA GLN A 331 9.33 -22.62 -11.67
C GLN A 331 9.75 -22.35 -10.21
N THR A 332 10.76 -21.51 -10.00
CA THR A 332 11.20 -21.10 -8.65
C THR A 332 10.06 -20.44 -7.88
N ASN A 333 9.32 -19.52 -8.53
CA ASN A 333 8.17 -18.86 -7.92
C ASN A 333 7.11 -19.88 -7.48
N LYS A 334 6.73 -20.82 -8.37
CA LYS A 334 5.75 -21.89 -8.07
C LYS A 334 6.18 -22.77 -6.91
N GLU A 335 7.45 -23.17 -6.85
CA GLU A 335 8.00 -23.98 -5.76
C GLU A 335 8.01 -23.21 -4.44
N CYS A 336 8.43 -21.93 -4.44
CA CYS A 336 8.40 -21.08 -3.26
C CYS A 336 6.98 -20.85 -2.74
N MET A 337 6.00 -20.65 -3.62
CA MET A 337 4.60 -20.54 -3.23
C MET A 337 4.07 -21.80 -2.53
N ARG A 338 4.52 -23.00 -2.92
CA ARG A 338 4.15 -24.27 -2.24
C ARG A 338 4.67 -24.33 -0.81
N LEU A 339 5.77 -23.64 -0.50
CA LEU A 339 6.31 -23.54 0.85
C LEU A 339 5.61 -22.49 1.72
N CYS A 340 4.80 -21.61 1.15
CA CYS A 340 4.02 -20.60 1.89
C CYS A 340 2.88 -21.27 2.65
N LYS A 341 3.18 -21.78 3.83
CA LYS A 341 2.22 -22.45 4.73
C LYS A 341 2.54 -22.10 6.18
N PRO A 342 1.59 -22.23 7.11
CA PRO A 342 1.83 -22.02 8.53
C PRO A 342 3.03 -22.85 9.02
N GLY A 343 3.90 -22.20 9.79
CA GLY A 343 5.12 -22.81 10.32
C GLY A 343 6.37 -22.61 9.46
N SER A 344 6.27 -22.30 8.17
CA SER A 344 7.42 -21.84 7.37
C SER A 344 7.75 -20.37 7.68
N SER A 345 8.91 -19.89 7.23
CA SER A 345 9.32 -18.49 7.39
C SER A 345 9.82 -17.91 6.06
N ILE A 346 9.79 -16.56 5.93
CA ILE A 346 10.32 -15.89 4.72
C ILE A 346 11.79 -16.29 4.52
N ARG A 347 12.57 -16.41 5.60
CA ARG A 347 13.98 -16.84 5.55
C ARG A 347 14.14 -18.24 4.97
N GLN A 348 13.31 -19.18 5.39
CA GLN A 348 13.36 -20.56 4.85
C GLN A 348 13.00 -20.59 3.36
N ILE A 349 11.96 -19.84 2.95
CA ILE A 349 11.55 -19.73 1.54
C ILE A 349 12.66 -19.07 0.72
N HIS A 350 13.28 -18.01 1.25
CA HIS A 350 14.40 -17.34 0.61
C HIS A 350 15.59 -18.31 0.38
N ASN A 351 16.01 -19.02 1.42
CA ASN A 351 17.12 -19.96 1.28
C ASN A 351 16.84 -21.03 0.20
N TYR A 352 15.60 -21.54 0.17
CA TYR A 352 15.19 -22.49 -0.86
C TYR A 352 15.19 -21.89 -2.27
N SER A 353 14.75 -20.63 -2.43
CA SER A 353 14.82 -19.93 -3.72
C SER A 353 16.26 -19.75 -4.20
N VAL A 354 17.19 -19.46 -3.29
CA VAL A 354 18.64 -19.36 -3.60
C VAL A 354 19.16 -20.68 -4.15
N GLU A 355 18.82 -21.80 -3.52
CA GLU A 355 19.23 -23.14 -3.98
C GLU A 355 18.71 -23.44 -5.38
N LEU A 356 17.42 -23.18 -5.65
CA LEU A 356 16.79 -23.40 -6.95
C LEU A 356 17.42 -22.53 -8.04
N LEU A 357 17.56 -21.21 -7.76
CA LEU A 357 18.12 -20.27 -8.72
C LEU A 357 19.60 -20.54 -9.02
N CYS A 358 20.41 -20.80 -7.98
CA CYS A 358 21.82 -21.16 -8.17
C CYS A 358 21.97 -22.43 -9.04
N LYS A 359 21.16 -23.45 -8.80
CA LYS A 359 21.16 -24.69 -9.59
C LYS A 359 20.78 -24.38 -11.04
N GLY A 360 19.64 -23.70 -11.26
CA GLY A 360 19.17 -23.39 -12.62
C GLY A 360 20.12 -22.48 -13.39
N LEU A 361 20.70 -21.44 -12.75
CA LEU A 361 21.68 -20.55 -13.39
C LEU A 361 22.95 -21.30 -13.84
N LYS A 362 23.33 -22.37 -13.15
CA LYS A 362 24.42 -23.25 -13.59
C LYS A 362 24.00 -24.10 -14.80
N GLU A 363 22.80 -24.68 -14.75
CA GLU A 363 22.27 -25.53 -15.83
C GLU A 363 22.14 -24.76 -17.14
N ILE A 364 21.69 -23.51 -17.09
CA ILE A 364 21.58 -22.64 -18.27
C ILE A 364 22.91 -21.94 -18.65
N GLY A 365 23.99 -22.14 -17.85
CA GLY A 365 25.33 -21.67 -18.17
C GLY A 365 25.66 -20.21 -17.84
N ILE A 366 24.79 -19.50 -17.08
CA ILE A 366 25.05 -18.13 -16.58
C ILE A 366 26.09 -18.17 -15.46
N MET A 367 26.01 -19.15 -14.57
CA MET A 367 26.96 -19.33 -13.47
C MET A 367 27.92 -20.49 -13.75
N LYS A 368 29.19 -20.29 -13.39
CA LYS A 368 30.22 -21.35 -13.39
C LYS A 368 30.59 -21.70 -11.96
N GLY A 369 30.29 -22.94 -11.55
CA GLY A 369 30.56 -23.40 -10.19
C GLY A 369 29.70 -22.72 -9.11
N ASP A 370 30.16 -22.68 -7.86
CA ASP A 370 29.48 -22.15 -6.70
C ASP A 370 29.89 -20.68 -6.43
N ASP A 371 29.73 -19.81 -7.41
CA ASP A 371 30.05 -18.40 -7.26
C ASP A 371 28.87 -17.63 -6.61
N PHE A 372 28.78 -17.69 -5.28
CA PHE A 372 27.78 -16.94 -4.52
C PHE A 372 27.92 -15.42 -4.63
N ARG A 373 29.10 -14.88 -4.97
CA ARG A 373 29.24 -13.43 -5.18
C ARG A 373 28.50 -13.02 -6.45
N LEU A 374 28.68 -13.79 -7.51
CA LEU A 374 27.96 -13.59 -8.75
C LEU A 374 26.46 -13.73 -8.54
N TYR A 375 26.01 -14.77 -7.82
CA TYR A 375 24.60 -14.93 -7.50
C TYR A 375 24.04 -13.67 -6.81
N HIS A 376 24.70 -13.15 -5.76
CA HIS A 376 24.25 -11.95 -5.07
C HIS A 376 24.29 -10.67 -5.91
N GLN A 377 25.12 -10.61 -6.95
CA GLN A 377 25.07 -9.53 -7.94
C GLN A 377 23.84 -9.63 -8.84
N LEU A 378 23.44 -10.86 -9.18
CA LEU A 378 22.28 -11.12 -10.03
C LEU A 378 20.95 -11.14 -9.27
N ASN A 379 20.98 -11.45 -7.96
CA ASN A 379 19.82 -11.43 -7.07
C ASN A 379 20.20 -10.80 -5.72
N PRO A 380 20.15 -9.47 -5.59
CA PRO A 380 20.53 -8.78 -4.34
C PRO A 380 19.37 -8.66 -3.35
N THR A 381 18.15 -9.12 -3.68
CA THR A 381 16.95 -8.94 -2.86
C THR A 381 16.60 -10.17 -2.02
N SER A 382 15.69 -10.01 -1.06
CA SER A 382 15.00 -11.13 -0.43
C SER A 382 13.98 -11.73 -1.40
N ILE A 383 13.53 -12.97 -1.13
CA ILE A 383 12.46 -13.62 -1.88
C ILE A 383 11.12 -12.85 -1.79
N GLY A 384 10.98 -11.97 -0.82
CA GLY A 384 9.77 -11.21 -0.58
C GLY A 384 9.74 -10.58 0.80
N HIS A 385 8.62 -9.96 1.14
CA HIS A 385 8.38 -9.22 2.37
C HIS A 385 6.93 -9.37 2.85
N TYR A 386 6.63 -8.89 4.06
CA TYR A 386 5.25 -8.76 4.53
C TYR A 386 4.52 -7.66 3.76
N LEU A 387 3.26 -7.89 3.44
CA LEU A 387 2.38 -6.96 2.73
C LEU A 387 1.12 -6.67 3.55
N GLY A 388 0.61 -5.45 3.48
CA GLY A 388 -0.59 -5.06 4.22
C GLY A 388 -1.09 -3.67 3.89
N MET A 389 -1.20 -2.81 4.90
CA MET A 389 -1.50 -1.39 4.72
C MET A 389 -0.31 -0.64 4.12
N ASP A 390 0.89 -1.09 4.40
CA ASP A 390 2.11 -0.66 3.71
C ASP A 390 2.57 -1.77 2.75
N VAL A 391 3.25 -1.38 1.67
CA VAL A 391 3.85 -2.34 0.72
C VAL A 391 4.89 -3.19 1.45
N HIS A 392 5.85 -2.56 2.13
CA HIS A 392 6.75 -3.21 3.06
C HIS A 392 6.16 -3.11 4.47
N ASP A 393 5.18 -3.98 4.77
CA ASP A 393 4.45 -3.96 6.03
C ASP A 393 5.21 -4.67 7.15
N SER A 394 4.86 -4.35 8.40
CA SER A 394 5.32 -5.06 9.59
C SER A 394 6.85 -5.27 9.66
N SER A 395 7.64 -4.27 9.27
CA SER A 395 9.10 -4.32 9.17
C SER A 395 9.83 -4.64 10.49
N MET A 396 9.16 -4.50 11.65
CA MET A 396 9.72 -4.89 12.94
C MET A 396 9.61 -6.39 13.22
N ILE A 397 8.92 -7.14 12.37
CA ILE A 397 8.75 -8.59 12.50
C ILE A 397 9.87 -9.30 11.76
N SER A 398 10.61 -10.18 12.47
CA SER A 398 11.70 -10.95 11.87
C SER A 398 11.21 -11.85 10.73
N TYR A 399 11.99 -11.95 9.66
CA TYR A 399 11.78 -12.89 8.57
C TYR A 399 12.02 -14.38 8.96
N ASP A 400 12.59 -14.62 10.13
CA ASP A 400 12.73 -15.97 10.70
C ASP A 400 11.47 -16.42 11.44
N ARG A 401 10.56 -15.51 11.72
CA ARG A 401 9.33 -15.81 12.45
C ARG A 401 8.42 -16.75 11.65
N PRO A 402 7.96 -17.87 12.26
CA PRO A 402 7.04 -18.79 11.59
C PRO A 402 5.74 -18.11 11.18
N LEU A 403 5.36 -18.26 9.93
CA LEU A 403 4.11 -17.71 9.36
C LEU A 403 2.89 -18.32 10.07
N LYS A 404 1.88 -17.50 10.25
CA LYS A 404 0.57 -17.87 10.81
C LYS A 404 -0.53 -17.67 9.78
N PRO A 405 -1.70 -18.35 9.94
CA PRO A 405 -2.89 -18.01 9.16
C PRO A 405 -3.22 -16.52 9.26
N GLY A 406 -3.50 -15.88 8.11
CA GLY A 406 -3.76 -14.45 8.02
C GLY A 406 -2.54 -13.58 7.79
N VAL A 407 -1.31 -14.11 7.83
CA VAL A 407 -0.13 -13.37 7.38
C VAL A 407 -0.09 -13.35 5.86
N VAL A 408 0.21 -12.17 5.30
CA VAL A 408 0.34 -11.97 3.85
C VAL A 408 1.78 -11.57 3.53
N ILE A 409 2.34 -12.22 2.52
CA ILE A 409 3.71 -11.97 2.03
C ILE A 409 3.73 -11.92 0.53
N THR A 410 4.74 -11.28 -0.04
CA THR A 410 5.10 -11.39 -1.46
C THR A 410 6.02 -12.59 -1.69
N ILE A 411 6.04 -13.13 -2.92
CA ILE A 411 7.00 -14.12 -3.42
C ILE A 411 7.46 -13.65 -4.79
N GLU A 412 8.65 -13.13 -4.85
CA GLU A 412 9.18 -12.36 -5.98
C GLU A 412 10.62 -12.76 -6.35
N PRO A 413 10.83 -14.01 -6.79
CA PRO A 413 12.14 -14.40 -7.29
C PRO A 413 12.49 -13.58 -8.53
N GLY A 414 13.74 -13.10 -8.60
CA GLY A 414 14.20 -12.28 -9.71
C GLY A 414 15.67 -12.53 -10.03
N ILE A 415 16.03 -12.35 -11.29
CA ILE A 415 17.41 -12.31 -11.76
C ILE A 415 17.60 -11.02 -12.55
N TYR A 416 18.53 -10.20 -12.12
CA TYR A 416 18.86 -8.89 -12.68
C TYR A 416 20.23 -8.94 -13.33
N ILE A 417 20.28 -9.00 -14.67
CA ILE A 417 21.53 -9.09 -15.42
C ILE A 417 21.89 -7.69 -15.92
N PRO A 418 22.86 -7.01 -15.31
CA PRO A 418 23.24 -5.67 -15.74
C PRO A 418 23.91 -5.71 -17.13
N SER A 419 23.79 -4.64 -17.92
CA SER A 419 24.38 -4.52 -19.23
C SER A 419 25.92 -4.63 -19.24
N SER A 420 26.55 -4.40 -18.09
CA SER A 420 28.00 -4.56 -17.88
C SER A 420 28.43 -6.01 -17.61
N PHE A 421 27.47 -6.94 -17.50
CA PHE A 421 27.77 -8.32 -17.24
C PHE A 421 28.41 -8.96 -18.50
N ASP A 422 29.66 -9.43 -18.35
CA ASP A 422 30.40 -10.11 -19.42
C ASP A 422 29.87 -11.54 -19.59
N SER A 423 28.61 -11.63 -20.00
CA SER A 423 28.03 -12.89 -20.48
C SER A 423 28.23 -12.96 -21.99
N SER A 424 28.51 -14.16 -22.53
CA SER A 424 28.32 -14.42 -23.97
C SER A 424 27.03 -13.72 -24.40
N GLU A 425 26.96 -13.07 -25.55
CA GLU A 425 25.85 -12.24 -26.13
C GLU A 425 24.43 -12.77 -25.90
N ARG A 426 24.31 -13.96 -25.31
CA ARG A 426 23.13 -14.77 -25.09
C ARG A 426 22.22 -14.24 -23.98
N PHE A 427 22.72 -13.53 -22.95
CA PHE A 427 21.99 -13.27 -21.72
C PHE A 427 21.92 -11.79 -21.30
N ALA A 428 22.08 -10.86 -22.21
CA ALA A 428 21.96 -9.44 -21.89
C ALA A 428 20.51 -9.02 -21.58
N MET A 429 19.84 -9.71 -20.64
CA MET A 429 18.45 -9.38 -20.29
C MET A 429 18.00 -9.85 -18.90
N VAL A 430 16.96 -9.22 -18.41
CA VAL A 430 16.43 -9.34 -17.04
C VAL A 430 15.10 -10.07 -17.06
N CYS A 431 14.89 -10.90 -16.06
CA CYS A 431 13.58 -11.49 -15.80
C CYS A 431 13.28 -11.49 -14.30
N VAL A 432 12.14 -10.92 -13.92
CA VAL A 432 11.57 -10.99 -12.57
C VAL A 432 10.11 -11.42 -12.69
N ILE A 433 9.69 -12.33 -11.82
CA ILE A 433 8.29 -12.69 -11.66
C ILE A 433 7.94 -12.54 -10.19
N GLY A 434 7.19 -11.51 -9.84
CA GLY A 434 6.58 -11.35 -8.54
C GLY A 434 5.16 -11.92 -8.54
N CYS A 435 4.76 -12.54 -7.45
CA CYS A 435 3.39 -13.02 -7.25
C CYS A 435 2.94 -12.80 -5.81
N TYR A 436 1.76 -12.22 -5.67
CA TYR A 436 1.08 -12.14 -4.38
C TYR A 436 0.61 -13.52 -3.96
N SER A 437 0.96 -13.97 -2.77
CA SER A 437 0.42 -15.18 -2.16
C SER A 437 -0.37 -14.85 -0.90
N GLY A 438 -1.69 -14.68 -1.05
CA GLY A 438 -2.61 -14.72 0.09
C GLY A 438 -2.73 -16.15 0.61
N HIS A 439 -2.82 -16.30 1.93
CA HIS A 439 -2.98 -17.59 2.58
C HIS A 439 -4.22 -18.34 2.07
N LYS A 440 -4.03 -19.61 1.69
CA LYS A 440 -5.11 -20.53 1.29
C LYS A 440 -5.83 -21.17 2.47
N GLN A 441 -7.16 -21.17 2.39
CA GLN A 441 -7.98 -22.34 2.70
C GLN A 441 -8.50 -23.07 1.43
N ASP A 442 -8.36 -22.46 0.24
CA ASP A 442 -8.81 -23.04 -1.04
C ASP A 442 -7.71 -22.92 -2.09
N GLU A 443 -7.69 -23.86 -3.04
CA GLU A 443 -6.65 -24.10 -4.07
C GLU A 443 -5.97 -22.87 -4.74
N PRO A 444 -4.68 -22.98 -5.18
CA PRO A 444 -4.01 -21.90 -5.88
C PRO A 444 -4.65 -21.67 -7.24
N ARG A 445 -5.42 -20.61 -7.39
CA ARG A 445 -5.63 -20.05 -8.72
C ARG A 445 -4.48 -19.09 -8.97
N ALA A 446 -3.57 -19.49 -9.85
CA ALA A 446 -2.56 -18.61 -10.42
C ALA A 446 -3.28 -17.42 -11.05
N CYS A 447 -2.88 -16.19 -10.68
CA CYS A 447 -3.12 -15.01 -11.49
C CYS A 447 -2.14 -15.00 -12.63
#